data_b74160c2254c9c6f90893682ff2b4466
#
_entry.id   b74160c2254c9c6f90893682ff2b4466
#
_cell.length_a   1.000
_cell.length_b   1.000
_cell.length_c   1.000
_cell.angle_alpha   90.00
_cell.angle_beta   90.00
_cell.angle_gamma   90.00
#
_symmetry.space_group_name_H-M   'P 1'
#
loop_
_entity.id
_entity.type
_entity.pdbx_description
1 polymer ?
#
loop_
_entity_poly.entity_id
_entity_poly.type
_entity_poly.pdbx_seq_one_letter_code
_entity_poly.pdbx_strand_id
1 'polypeptide(L)'
;MVMKLAPYGVFCLTARTFSGIGFDAFLPLLKYMAGVMTALAIQGLVVYMAILKGFTGLSPVRFLKKFLPVMGFAFSTATSNATIPMSIDTLNKKMGVSKQISSFTIPLGATINMDGTSIMQGVAVIFIAEAYGIHLTPANLATVVVTATLASIGTAGIPSVGLVTLAMVLNSVGLPTEGIALIMGIDRILDMLRTAVNITGDAVCTTIVSHQEKALNREVFNRN
;
A
#
# COMPACT_ATOMS: atom_id res chain seq x y z
N MET A 1 -10.88 -10.45 20.60
CA MET A 1 -10.13 -10.42 21.87
C MET A 1 -8.65 -10.12 21.64
N VAL A 2 -7.98 -10.80 20.73
CA VAL A 2 -6.54 -10.60 20.38
C VAL A 2 -6.21 -9.17 19.96
N MET A 3 -7.06 -8.51 19.14
CA MET A 3 -6.86 -7.11 18.72
C MET A 3 -6.78 -6.10 19.87
N LYS A 4 -7.38 -6.38 21.01
CA LYS A 4 -7.28 -5.51 22.21
C LYS A 4 -5.93 -5.62 22.91
N LEU A 5 -5.22 -6.73 22.72
CA LEU A 5 -3.88 -6.95 23.28
C LEU A 5 -2.76 -6.43 22.34
N ALA A 6 -3.07 -6.22 21.06
CA ALA A 6 -2.09 -5.78 20.09
C ALA A 6 -1.32 -4.50 20.49
N PRO A 7 -1.95 -3.43 21.03
CA PRO A 7 -1.22 -2.23 21.44
C PRO A 7 -0.17 -2.51 22.53
N TYR A 8 -0.47 -3.39 23.47
CA TYR A 8 0.48 -3.77 24.53
C TYR A 8 1.65 -4.59 23.98
N GLY A 9 1.36 -5.51 23.05
CA GLY A 9 2.40 -6.28 22.36
C GLY A 9 3.34 -5.38 21.54
N VAL A 10 2.77 -4.43 20.77
CA VAL A 10 3.54 -3.44 20.02
C VAL A 10 4.38 -2.58 20.96
N PHE A 11 3.82 -2.08 22.05
CA PHE A 11 4.57 -1.30 23.04
C PHE A 11 5.76 -2.08 23.61
N CYS A 12 5.54 -3.32 24.06
CA CYS A 12 6.60 -4.16 24.62
C CYS A 12 7.70 -4.46 23.60
N LEU A 13 7.35 -4.77 22.35
CA LEU A 13 8.31 -5.03 21.29
C LEU A 13 9.12 -3.78 20.93
N THR A 14 8.45 -2.64 20.80
CA THR A 14 9.09 -1.36 20.54
C THR A 14 10.03 -0.96 21.68
N ALA A 15 9.56 -1.07 22.93
CA ALA A 15 10.38 -0.78 24.11
C ALA A 15 11.62 -1.68 24.16
N ARG A 16 11.47 -2.98 23.92
CA ARG A 16 12.60 -3.93 23.85
C ARG A 16 13.59 -3.54 22.76
N THR A 17 13.10 -3.20 21.58
CA THR A 17 13.94 -2.79 20.44
C THR A 17 14.75 -1.54 20.77
N PHE A 18 14.08 -0.49 21.26
CA PHE A 18 14.77 0.75 21.63
C PHE A 18 15.69 0.61 22.85
N SER A 19 15.39 -0.26 23.79
CA SER A 19 16.30 -0.54 24.92
C SER A 19 17.59 -1.25 24.50
N GLY A 20 17.54 -2.02 23.39
CA GLY A 20 18.71 -2.73 22.86
C GLY A 20 19.59 -1.90 21.92
N ILE A 21 18.98 -1.03 21.12
CA ILE A 21 19.68 -0.28 20.04
C ILE A 21 19.93 1.19 20.46
N GLY A 22 19.20 1.69 21.48
CA GLY A 22 19.29 3.08 21.92
C GLY A 22 18.62 4.09 20.97
N PHE A 23 18.82 5.38 21.26
CA PHE A 23 18.28 6.47 20.44
C PHE A 23 18.92 6.58 19.07
N ASP A 24 20.08 5.95 18.82
CA ASP A 24 20.78 5.96 17.54
C ASP A 24 19.99 5.27 16.42
N ALA A 25 19.04 4.37 16.78
CA ALA A 25 18.12 3.75 15.84
C ALA A 25 17.05 4.72 15.29
N PHE A 26 16.84 5.86 15.93
CA PHE A 26 15.74 6.76 15.59
C PHE A 26 15.95 7.43 14.22
N LEU A 27 17.16 7.87 13.91
CA LEU A 27 17.47 8.51 12.63
C LEU A 27 17.36 7.55 11.43
N PRO A 28 17.90 6.31 11.46
CA PRO A 28 17.65 5.32 10.44
C PRO A 28 16.16 5.01 10.24
N LEU A 29 15.39 4.92 11.33
CA LEU A 29 13.96 4.66 11.28
C LEU A 29 13.17 5.81 10.61
N LEU A 30 13.55 7.06 10.88
CA LEU A 30 12.99 8.22 10.19
C LEU A 30 13.32 8.22 8.69
N LYS A 31 14.53 7.82 8.31
CA LYS A 31 14.92 7.67 6.89
C LYS A 31 14.08 6.59 6.21
N TYR A 32 13.87 5.45 6.87
CA TYR A 32 12.98 4.41 6.39
C TYR A 32 11.55 4.92 6.17
N MET A 33 10.97 5.60 7.18
CA MET A 33 9.65 6.22 7.07
C MET A 33 9.56 7.18 5.88
N ALA A 34 10.51 8.11 5.78
CA ALA A 34 10.55 9.09 4.70
C ALA A 34 10.68 8.41 3.33
N GLY A 35 11.49 7.36 3.22
CA GLY A 35 11.65 6.57 2.01
C GLY A 35 10.33 5.92 1.56
N VAL A 36 9.65 5.22 2.48
CA VAL A 36 8.36 4.59 2.20
C VAL A 36 7.30 5.64 1.82
N MET A 37 7.19 6.72 2.59
CA MET A 37 6.21 7.79 2.32
C MET A 37 6.46 8.45 0.96
N THR A 38 7.71 8.72 0.61
CA THR A 38 8.08 9.31 -0.69
C THR A 38 7.73 8.35 -1.83
N ALA A 39 8.08 7.08 -1.71
CA ALA A 39 7.77 6.08 -2.73
C ALA A 39 6.25 5.89 -2.91
N LEU A 40 5.48 5.84 -1.81
CA LEU A 40 4.02 5.80 -1.85
C LEU A 40 3.40 7.06 -2.50
N ALA A 41 3.95 8.24 -2.20
CA ALA A 41 3.50 9.50 -2.82
C ALA A 41 3.78 9.51 -4.34
N ILE A 42 4.95 9.06 -4.76
CA ILE A 42 5.29 8.93 -6.19
C ILE A 42 4.32 7.94 -6.85
N GLN A 43 4.08 6.78 -6.26
CA GLN A 43 3.15 5.78 -6.80
C GLN A 43 1.73 6.34 -6.94
N GLY A 44 1.20 6.92 -5.88
CA GLY A 44 -0.19 7.41 -5.85
C GLY A 44 -0.45 8.67 -6.68
N LEU A 45 0.47 9.64 -6.63
CA LEU A 45 0.26 10.96 -7.23
C LEU A 45 0.91 11.12 -8.62
N VAL A 46 1.94 10.36 -8.92
CA VAL A 46 2.63 10.45 -10.21
C VAL A 46 2.29 9.25 -11.09
N VAL A 47 2.62 8.05 -10.63
CA VAL A 47 2.50 6.84 -11.47
C VAL A 47 1.04 6.56 -11.82
N TYR A 48 0.16 6.44 -10.82
CA TYR A 48 -1.26 6.17 -11.07
C TYR A 48 -1.94 7.28 -11.88
N MET A 49 -1.59 8.52 -11.63
CA MET A 49 -2.17 9.66 -12.33
C MET A 49 -1.68 9.74 -13.78
N ALA A 50 -0.43 9.39 -14.05
CA ALA A 50 0.12 9.29 -15.41
C ALA A 50 -0.56 8.16 -16.19
N ILE A 51 -0.70 6.99 -15.57
CA ILE A 51 -1.39 5.83 -16.15
C ILE A 51 -2.85 6.18 -16.46
N LEU A 52 -3.59 6.75 -15.49
CA LEU A 52 -4.97 7.19 -15.71
C LEU A 52 -5.08 8.13 -16.91
N LYS A 53 -4.25 9.17 -16.95
CA LYS A 53 -4.28 10.18 -18.02
C LYS A 53 -3.89 9.57 -19.37
N GLY A 54 -2.86 8.72 -19.39
CA GLY A 54 -2.36 8.09 -20.61
C GLY A 54 -3.39 7.16 -21.28
N PHE A 55 -4.08 6.34 -20.46
CA PHE A 55 -5.03 5.36 -21.00
C PHE A 55 -6.45 5.90 -21.21
N THR A 56 -6.87 6.92 -20.49
CA THR A 56 -8.27 7.39 -20.53
C THR A 56 -8.43 8.83 -21.02
N GLY A 57 -7.37 9.64 -20.94
CA GLY A 57 -7.42 11.08 -21.18
C GLY A 57 -8.17 11.88 -20.09
N LEU A 58 -8.56 11.23 -18.98
CA LEU A 58 -9.28 11.88 -17.89
C LEU A 58 -8.36 12.80 -17.07
N SER A 59 -8.95 13.80 -16.39
CA SER A 59 -8.21 14.70 -15.52
C SER A 59 -7.80 14.03 -14.21
N PRO A 60 -6.49 13.87 -13.91
CA PRO A 60 -6.01 13.33 -12.63
C PRO A 60 -6.48 14.11 -11.42
N VAL A 61 -6.48 15.44 -11.51
CA VAL A 61 -6.91 16.31 -10.41
C VAL A 61 -8.38 16.09 -10.06
N ARG A 62 -9.23 15.94 -11.08
CA ARG A 62 -10.66 15.68 -10.87
C ARG A 62 -10.87 14.27 -10.29
N PHE A 63 -10.12 13.29 -10.74
CA PHE A 63 -10.12 11.94 -10.18
C PHE A 63 -9.78 11.98 -8.68
N LEU A 64 -8.66 12.58 -8.32
CA LEU A 64 -8.22 12.69 -6.92
C LEU A 64 -9.24 13.42 -6.05
N LYS A 65 -9.78 14.56 -6.52
CA LYS A 65 -10.80 15.31 -5.75
C LYS A 65 -12.04 14.47 -5.45
N LYS A 66 -12.50 13.68 -6.41
CA LYS A 66 -13.69 12.82 -6.23
C LYS A 66 -13.42 11.60 -5.38
N PHE A 67 -12.20 11.06 -5.45
CA PHE A 67 -11.81 9.84 -4.73
C PHE A 67 -11.21 10.12 -3.35
N LEU A 68 -10.82 11.35 -3.04
CA LEU A 68 -10.23 11.76 -1.76
C LEU A 68 -11.02 11.31 -0.51
N PRO A 69 -12.36 11.36 -0.45
CA PRO A 69 -13.10 10.85 0.71
C PRO A 69 -12.90 9.35 0.93
N VAL A 70 -12.77 8.56 -0.15
CA VAL A 70 -12.50 7.11 -0.06
C VAL A 70 -11.08 6.87 0.43
N MET A 71 -10.09 7.63 -0.07
CA MET A 71 -8.71 7.59 0.41
C MET A 71 -8.64 7.91 1.91
N GLY A 72 -9.37 8.94 2.38
CA GLY A 72 -9.44 9.30 3.79
C GLY A 72 -10.05 8.20 4.65
N PHE A 73 -11.08 7.53 4.17
CA PHE A 73 -11.68 6.39 4.85
C PHE A 73 -10.72 5.20 4.92
N ALA A 74 -10.03 4.87 3.81
CA ALA A 74 -9.01 3.84 3.77
C ALA A 74 -7.85 4.13 4.73
N PHE A 75 -7.38 5.36 4.74
CA PHE A 75 -6.36 5.84 5.67
C PHE A 75 -6.78 5.62 7.12
N SER A 76 -8.00 5.99 7.49
CA SER A 76 -8.47 5.86 8.88
C SER A 76 -8.67 4.41 9.32
N THR A 77 -9.10 3.52 8.42
CA THR A 77 -9.40 2.12 8.73
C THR A 77 -8.20 1.19 8.54
N ALA A 78 -7.25 1.56 7.68
CA ALA A 78 -6.14 0.74 7.22
C ALA A 78 -6.57 -0.66 6.73
N THR A 79 -7.72 -0.74 6.04
CA THR A 79 -8.22 -1.99 5.47
C THR A 79 -8.90 -1.74 4.13
N SER A 80 -8.35 -2.33 3.07
CA SER A 80 -8.92 -2.25 1.72
C SER A 80 -10.32 -2.86 1.66
N ASN A 81 -10.55 -3.95 2.40
CA ASN A 81 -11.85 -4.64 2.41
C ASN A 81 -12.98 -3.76 2.94
N ALA A 82 -12.74 -2.94 3.96
CA ALA A 82 -13.75 -2.03 4.50
C ALA A 82 -14.10 -0.90 3.52
N THR A 83 -13.20 -0.57 2.60
CA THR A 83 -13.41 0.51 1.61
C THR A 83 -14.16 0.06 0.37
N ILE A 84 -14.29 -1.23 0.11
CA ILE A 84 -14.93 -1.79 -1.09
C ILE A 84 -16.30 -1.14 -1.40
N PRO A 85 -17.26 -1.10 -0.46
CA PRO A 85 -18.57 -0.52 -0.75
C PRO A 85 -18.50 0.96 -1.12
N MET A 86 -17.68 1.73 -0.40
CA MET A 86 -17.54 3.17 -0.63
C MET A 86 -16.82 3.46 -1.96
N SER A 87 -15.82 2.64 -2.33
CA SER A 87 -15.12 2.71 -3.61
C SER A 87 -16.08 2.49 -4.78
N ILE A 88 -16.87 1.41 -4.73
CA ILE A 88 -17.86 1.08 -5.77
C ILE A 88 -18.88 2.20 -5.91
N ASP A 89 -19.43 2.70 -4.81
CA ASP A 89 -20.44 3.76 -4.82
C ASP A 89 -19.88 5.07 -5.40
N THR A 90 -18.68 5.46 -5.00
CA THR A 90 -18.00 6.66 -5.50
C THR A 90 -17.68 6.56 -6.99
N LEU A 91 -17.11 5.43 -7.42
CA LEU A 91 -16.79 5.18 -8.82
C LEU A 91 -18.05 5.23 -9.69
N ASN A 92 -19.13 4.59 -9.26
CA ASN A 92 -20.38 4.57 -10.03
C ASN A 92 -21.07 5.95 -10.04
N LYS A 93 -21.40 6.51 -8.87
CA LYS A 93 -22.23 7.71 -8.78
C LYS A 93 -21.50 9.00 -9.11
N LYS A 94 -20.22 9.13 -8.73
CA LYS A 94 -19.47 10.37 -8.89
C LYS A 94 -18.51 10.36 -10.07
N MET A 95 -18.09 9.18 -10.51
CA MET A 95 -17.08 9.07 -11.56
C MET A 95 -17.60 8.42 -12.85
N GLY A 96 -18.86 7.97 -12.87
CA GLY A 96 -19.51 7.43 -14.06
C GLY A 96 -18.97 6.07 -14.52
N VAL A 97 -18.29 5.35 -13.63
CA VAL A 97 -17.79 3.99 -13.89
C VAL A 97 -18.95 3.01 -13.81
N SER A 98 -19.00 2.02 -14.72
CA SER A 98 -20.03 0.97 -14.69
C SER A 98 -20.03 0.23 -13.36
N LYS A 99 -21.23 0.10 -12.78
CA LYS A 99 -21.42 -0.66 -11.53
C LYS A 99 -21.03 -2.13 -11.71
N GLN A 100 -21.34 -2.72 -12.86
CA GLN A 100 -21.01 -4.11 -13.16
C GLN A 100 -19.48 -4.32 -13.12
N ILE A 101 -18.70 -3.42 -13.75
CA ILE A 101 -17.25 -3.49 -13.76
C ILE A 101 -16.69 -3.23 -12.36
N SER A 102 -17.12 -2.17 -11.68
CA SER A 102 -16.59 -1.81 -10.36
C SER A 102 -16.90 -2.86 -9.29
N SER A 103 -18.07 -3.52 -9.36
CA SER A 103 -18.44 -4.59 -8.41
C SER A 103 -17.60 -5.85 -8.56
N PHE A 104 -16.95 -6.05 -9.70
CA PHE A 104 -16.02 -7.16 -9.93
C PHE A 104 -14.56 -6.74 -9.66
N THR A 105 -14.14 -5.62 -10.23
CA THR A 105 -12.72 -5.22 -10.23
C THR A 105 -12.25 -4.70 -8.87
N ILE A 106 -13.10 -3.99 -8.09
CA ILE A 106 -12.69 -3.44 -6.79
C ILE A 106 -12.45 -4.55 -5.75
N PRO A 107 -13.33 -5.57 -5.56
CA PRO A 107 -13.01 -6.69 -4.67
C PRO A 107 -11.80 -7.50 -5.13
N LEU A 108 -11.60 -7.67 -6.44
CA LEU A 108 -10.44 -8.35 -7.01
C LEU A 108 -9.16 -7.55 -6.71
N GLY A 109 -9.17 -6.24 -6.95
CA GLY A 109 -8.05 -5.34 -6.68
C GLY A 109 -7.66 -5.35 -5.20
N ALA A 110 -8.62 -5.31 -4.29
CA ALA A 110 -8.38 -5.34 -2.85
C ALA A 110 -7.59 -6.57 -2.36
N THR A 111 -7.46 -7.61 -3.19
CA THR A 111 -6.68 -8.82 -2.89
C THR A 111 -5.45 -9.02 -3.78
N ILE A 112 -5.43 -8.44 -4.99
CA ILE A 112 -4.35 -8.64 -5.95
C ILE A 112 -3.46 -7.41 -6.07
N ASN A 113 -4.04 -6.21 -6.00
CA ASN A 113 -3.31 -4.96 -6.19
C ASN A 113 -2.84 -4.38 -4.86
N MET A 114 -1.71 -4.87 -4.38
CA MET A 114 -1.07 -4.46 -3.13
C MET A 114 0.29 -3.78 -3.37
N ASP A 115 0.36 -2.86 -4.35
CA ASP A 115 1.60 -2.16 -4.74
C ASP A 115 2.26 -1.43 -3.57
N GLY A 116 1.47 -0.74 -2.73
CA GLY A 116 2.01 -0.07 -1.55
C GLY A 116 2.64 -1.05 -0.57
N THR A 117 2.13 -2.30 -0.51
CA THR A 117 2.74 -3.36 0.31
C THR A 117 4.07 -3.80 -0.28
N SER A 118 4.15 -4.02 -1.61
CA SER A 118 5.42 -4.34 -2.28
C SER A 118 6.46 -3.25 -2.11
N ILE A 119 6.06 -1.97 -2.24
CA ILE A 119 6.94 -0.81 -2.02
C ILE A 119 7.51 -0.82 -0.60
N MET A 120 6.65 -0.98 0.41
CA MET A 120 7.09 -1.05 1.80
C MET A 120 8.06 -2.20 2.01
N GLN A 121 7.76 -3.39 1.48
CA GLN A 121 8.63 -4.57 1.62
C GLN A 121 10.00 -4.34 0.98
N GLY A 122 10.06 -3.75 -0.21
CA GLY A 122 11.32 -3.41 -0.86
C GLY A 122 12.19 -2.46 -0.05
N VAL A 123 11.59 -1.38 0.47
CA VAL A 123 12.30 -0.41 1.31
C VAL A 123 12.69 -1.02 2.66
N ALA A 124 11.82 -1.85 3.25
CA ALA A 124 12.08 -2.53 4.53
C ALA A 124 13.26 -3.51 4.43
N VAL A 125 13.34 -4.27 3.34
CA VAL A 125 14.47 -5.19 3.12
C VAL A 125 15.80 -4.43 3.08
N ILE A 126 15.86 -3.32 2.35
CA ILE A 126 17.09 -2.50 2.28
C ILE A 126 17.44 -1.94 3.67
N PHE A 127 16.45 -1.40 4.38
CA PHE A 127 16.62 -0.89 5.73
C PHE A 127 17.13 -1.94 6.72
N ILE A 128 16.51 -3.13 6.71
CA ILE A 128 16.90 -4.24 7.59
C ILE A 128 18.30 -4.76 7.24
N ALA A 129 18.62 -4.92 5.95
CA ALA A 129 19.96 -5.30 5.51
C ALA A 129 21.02 -4.33 6.02
N GLU A 130 20.77 -3.01 5.88
CA GLU A 130 21.66 -1.97 6.37
C GLU A 130 21.83 -2.00 7.90
N ALA A 131 20.72 -2.21 8.63
CA ALA A 131 20.73 -2.30 10.10
C ALA A 131 21.54 -3.51 10.62
N TYR A 132 21.57 -4.60 9.87
CA TYR A 132 22.36 -5.81 10.19
C TYR A 132 23.75 -5.83 9.53
N GLY A 133 24.14 -4.78 8.80
CA GLY A 133 25.42 -4.70 8.10
C GLY A 133 25.57 -5.72 6.96
N ILE A 134 24.46 -6.16 6.38
CA ILE A 134 24.43 -7.13 5.28
C ILE A 134 24.34 -6.40 3.95
N HIS A 135 25.30 -6.63 3.07
CA HIS A 135 25.32 -6.04 1.74
C HIS A 135 24.48 -6.87 0.76
N LEU A 136 23.46 -6.22 0.18
CA LEU A 136 22.64 -6.82 -0.87
C LEU A 136 23.32 -6.69 -2.24
N THR A 137 23.43 -7.79 -2.94
CA THR A 137 23.88 -7.80 -4.33
C THR A 137 22.74 -7.37 -5.29
N PRO A 138 23.03 -6.96 -6.54
CA PRO A 138 21.99 -6.69 -7.52
C PRO A 138 21.06 -7.90 -7.75
N ALA A 139 21.57 -9.13 -7.66
CA ALA A 139 20.76 -10.33 -7.74
C ALA A 139 19.79 -10.46 -6.56
N ASN A 140 20.23 -10.15 -5.33
CA ASN A 140 19.33 -10.10 -4.17
C ASN A 140 18.23 -9.06 -4.37
N LEU A 141 18.55 -7.87 -4.89
CA LEU A 141 17.55 -6.83 -5.15
C LEU A 141 16.52 -7.29 -6.20
N ALA A 142 16.95 -7.96 -7.27
CA ALA A 142 16.04 -8.55 -8.24
C ALA A 142 15.12 -9.60 -7.59
N THR A 143 15.68 -10.46 -6.73
CA THR A 143 14.90 -11.44 -5.96
C THR A 143 13.88 -10.75 -5.05
N VAL A 144 14.25 -9.67 -4.38
CA VAL A 144 13.33 -8.87 -3.54
C VAL A 144 12.16 -8.33 -4.36
N VAL A 145 12.41 -7.76 -5.54
CA VAL A 145 11.35 -7.23 -6.40
C VAL A 145 10.36 -8.33 -6.78
N VAL A 146 10.86 -9.49 -7.24
CA VAL A 146 10.01 -10.61 -7.63
C VAL A 146 9.23 -11.17 -6.43
N THR A 147 9.91 -11.43 -5.32
CA THR A 147 9.27 -12.04 -4.13
C THR A 147 8.31 -11.08 -3.44
N ALA A 148 8.61 -9.77 -3.35
CA ALA A 148 7.69 -8.79 -2.80
C ALA A 148 6.43 -8.65 -3.67
N THR A 149 6.58 -8.67 -5.00
CA THR A 149 5.44 -8.64 -5.92
C THR A 149 4.58 -9.90 -5.75
N LEU A 150 5.18 -11.08 -5.72
CA LEU A 150 4.44 -12.34 -5.54
C LEU A 150 3.81 -12.44 -4.15
N ALA A 151 4.51 -12.02 -3.10
CA ALA A 151 4.00 -12.03 -1.73
C ALA A 151 2.84 -11.04 -1.52
N SER A 152 2.80 -9.95 -2.29
CA SER A 152 1.71 -8.97 -2.22
C SER A 152 0.44 -9.45 -2.91
N ILE A 153 0.57 -10.30 -3.95
CA ILE A 153 -0.58 -10.90 -4.63
C ILE A 153 -1.26 -11.91 -3.69
N GLY A 154 -2.55 -11.75 -3.46
CA GLY A 154 -3.31 -12.60 -2.54
C GLY A 154 -3.14 -12.26 -1.06
N THR A 155 -2.42 -11.17 -0.74
CA THR A 155 -2.38 -10.63 0.62
C THR A 155 -3.76 -10.11 1.00
N ALA A 156 -4.28 -10.54 2.16
CA ALA A 156 -5.58 -10.08 2.61
C ALA A 156 -5.60 -8.58 2.91
N GLY A 157 -6.66 -7.88 2.51
CA GLY A 157 -6.83 -6.43 2.73
C GLY A 157 -7.17 -6.07 4.20
N ILE A 158 -6.40 -6.59 5.15
CA ILE A 158 -6.53 -6.38 6.60
C ILE A 158 -5.31 -5.66 7.17
N PRO A 159 -5.44 -4.95 8.30
CA PRO A 159 -4.34 -4.17 8.88
C PRO A 159 -3.10 -4.99 9.18
N SER A 160 -1.92 -4.40 8.91
CA SER A 160 -0.58 -4.92 9.24
C SER A 160 -0.20 -6.28 8.62
N VAL A 161 -0.98 -6.80 7.70
CA VAL A 161 -0.68 -8.08 7.03
C VAL A 161 0.63 -8.04 6.23
N GLY A 162 1.01 -6.85 5.74
CA GLY A 162 2.27 -6.65 5.02
C GLY A 162 3.52 -7.02 5.82
N LEU A 163 3.50 -6.93 7.15
CA LEU A 163 4.61 -7.39 8.01
C LEU A 163 4.73 -8.91 8.02
N VAL A 164 3.60 -9.64 7.92
CA VAL A 164 3.60 -11.11 7.88
C VAL A 164 4.23 -11.58 6.56
N THR A 165 3.83 -10.97 5.46
CA THR A 165 4.37 -11.32 4.14
C THR A 165 5.80 -10.81 3.94
N LEU A 166 6.23 -9.76 4.64
CA LEU A 166 7.62 -9.30 4.67
C LEU A 166 8.59 -10.39 5.14
N ALA A 167 8.18 -11.23 6.10
CA ALA A 167 9.02 -12.35 6.54
C ALA A 167 9.40 -13.29 5.39
N MET A 168 8.49 -13.53 4.44
CA MET A 168 8.76 -14.35 3.25
C MET A 168 9.80 -13.68 2.34
N VAL A 169 9.72 -12.36 2.18
CA VAL A 169 10.66 -11.60 1.35
C VAL A 169 12.05 -11.58 1.99
N LEU A 170 12.14 -11.35 3.30
CA LEU A 170 13.42 -11.39 4.03
C LEU A 170 14.11 -12.77 3.91
N ASN A 171 13.35 -13.83 4.12
CA ASN A 171 13.86 -15.21 3.98
C ASN A 171 14.38 -15.49 2.57
N SER A 172 13.76 -14.93 1.53
CA SER A 172 14.20 -15.17 0.14
C SER A 172 15.59 -14.64 -0.17
N VAL A 173 16.09 -13.70 0.63
CA VAL A 173 17.43 -13.10 0.49
C VAL A 173 18.33 -13.37 1.70
N GLY A 174 17.92 -14.29 2.59
CA GLY A 174 18.72 -14.71 3.74
C GLY A 174 18.85 -13.67 4.86
N LEU A 175 17.91 -12.73 4.95
CA LEU A 175 17.88 -11.72 6.01
C LEU A 175 17.12 -12.22 7.25
N PRO A 176 17.52 -11.80 8.46
CA PRO A 176 16.87 -12.20 9.69
C PRO A 176 15.47 -11.59 9.80
N THR A 177 14.47 -12.42 10.07
CA THR A 177 13.07 -11.98 10.25
C THR A 177 12.85 -11.18 11.52
N GLU A 178 13.75 -11.27 12.48
CA GLU A 178 13.79 -10.47 13.72
C GLU A 178 13.87 -8.97 13.42
N GLY A 179 14.43 -8.60 12.25
CA GLY A 179 14.47 -7.22 11.75
C GLY A 179 13.10 -6.56 11.59
N ILE A 180 12.02 -7.35 11.46
CA ILE A 180 10.64 -6.83 11.43
C ILE A 180 10.31 -6.07 12.71
N ALA A 181 10.85 -6.47 13.85
CA ALA A 181 10.63 -5.80 15.12
C ALA A 181 11.10 -4.33 15.12
N LEU A 182 12.11 -3.99 14.30
CA LEU A 182 12.63 -2.62 14.17
C LEU A 182 11.57 -1.66 13.60
N ILE A 183 10.75 -2.13 12.66
CA ILE A 183 9.79 -1.29 11.93
C ILE A 183 8.35 -1.43 12.46
N MET A 184 8.08 -2.45 13.26
CA MET A 184 6.73 -2.77 13.74
C MET A 184 6.08 -1.61 14.50
N GLY A 185 6.85 -0.84 15.26
CA GLY A 185 6.34 0.28 16.07
C GLY A 185 5.78 1.44 15.22
N ILE A 186 6.28 1.63 14.01
CA ILE A 186 5.87 2.71 13.11
C ILE A 186 4.99 2.24 11.95
N ASP A 187 4.86 0.91 11.76
CA ASP A 187 4.14 0.32 10.63
C ASP A 187 2.69 0.82 10.55
N ARG A 188 2.04 1.10 11.67
CA ARG A 188 0.64 1.53 11.67
C ARG A 188 0.38 2.76 10.81
N ILE A 189 1.23 3.78 10.89
CA ILE A 189 1.11 5.02 10.10
C ILE A 189 1.36 4.72 8.62
N LEU A 190 2.37 3.91 8.35
CA LEU A 190 2.72 3.50 6.98
C LEU A 190 1.62 2.62 6.36
N ASP A 191 1.00 1.75 7.14
CA ASP A 191 -0.11 0.89 6.73
C ASP A 191 -1.35 1.70 6.32
N MET A 192 -1.67 2.77 7.06
CA MET A 192 -2.74 3.69 6.73
C MET A 192 -2.51 4.37 5.36
N LEU A 193 -1.29 4.87 5.11
CA LEU A 193 -0.90 5.46 3.83
C LEU A 193 -0.88 4.44 2.70
N ARG A 194 -0.31 3.28 2.94
CA ARG A 194 -0.21 2.16 2.02
C ARG A 194 -1.59 1.71 1.55
N THR A 195 -2.54 1.58 2.46
CA THR A 195 -3.92 1.22 2.14
C THR A 195 -4.58 2.26 1.24
N ALA A 196 -4.40 3.56 1.54
CA ALA A 196 -4.95 4.62 0.68
C ALA A 196 -4.36 4.57 -0.74
N VAL A 197 -3.08 4.24 -0.90
CA VAL A 197 -2.45 4.09 -2.22
C VAL A 197 -2.98 2.85 -2.94
N ASN A 198 -3.08 1.70 -2.27
CA ASN A 198 -3.59 0.46 -2.87
C ASN A 198 -4.99 0.65 -3.45
N ILE A 199 -5.93 1.18 -2.67
CA ILE A 199 -7.31 1.39 -3.15
C ILE A 199 -7.40 2.46 -4.26
N THR A 200 -6.44 3.36 -4.32
CA THR A 200 -6.36 4.33 -5.42
C THR A 200 -5.95 3.64 -6.72
N GLY A 201 -5.01 2.70 -6.66
CA GLY A 201 -4.65 1.84 -7.77
C GLY A 201 -5.83 1.02 -8.28
N ASP A 202 -6.60 0.40 -7.36
CA ASP A 202 -7.83 -0.34 -7.70
C ASP A 202 -8.81 0.53 -8.48
N ALA A 203 -9.03 1.77 -8.00
CA ALA A 203 -9.94 2.71 -8.63
C ALA A 203 -9.44 3.19 -10.01
N VAL A 204 -8.13 3.38 -10.16
CA VAL A 204 -7.51 3.75 -11.45
C VAL A 204 -7.68 2.61 -12.46
N CYS A 205 -7.31 1.38 -12.10
CA CYS A 205 -7.49 0.20 -12.95
C CYS A 205 -8.95 0.02 -13.35
N THR A 206 -9.87 0.09 -12.39
CA THR A 206 -11.32 -0.02 -12.63
C THR A 206 -11.81 1.04 -13.63
N THR A 207 -11.33 2.27 -13.48
CA THR A 207 -11.69 3.38 -14.38
C THR A 207 -11.15 3.15 -15.79
N ILE A 208 -9.93 2.62 -15.94
CA ILE A 208 -9.31 2.29 -17.22
C ILE A 208 -10.10 1.17 -17.92
N VAL A 209 -10.39 0.09 -17.20
CA VAL A 209 -11.19 -1.02 -17.74
C VAL A 209 -12.55 -0.54 -18.20
N SER A 210 -13.25 0.26 -17.37
CA SER A 210 -14.56 0.82 -17.74
C SER A 210 -14.47 1.73 -18.98
N HIS A 211 -13.36 2.45 -19.16
CA HIS A 211 -13.13 3.26 -20.33
C HIS A 211 -12.89 2.40 -21.59
N GLN A 212 -12.08 1.35 -21.48
CA GLN A 212 -11.78 0.44 -22.60
C GLN A 212 -13.02 -0.33 -23.06
N GLU A 213 -13.85 -0.76 -22.10
CA GLU A 213 -15.14 -1.41 -22.38
C GLU A 213 -16.25 -0.45 -22.82
N LYS A 214 -15.93 0.84 -23.06
CA LYS A 214 -16.89 1.89 -23.44
C LYS A 214 -18.06 2.06 -22.47
N ALA A 215 -17.88 1.63 -21.22
CA ALA A 215 -18.87 1.65 -20.14
C ALA A 215 -18.66 2.80 -19.13
N LEU A 216 -17.80 3.78 -19.49
CA LEU A 216 -17.53 4.97 -18.68
C LEU A 216 -18.39 6.15 -19.15
N ASN A 217 -19.22 6.68 -18.25
CA ASN A 217 -19.97 7.92 -18.52
C ASN A 217 -19.10 9.14 -18.23
N ARG A 218 -18.53 9.73 -19.27
CA ARG A 218 -17.66 10.91 -19.17
C ARG A 218 -18.38 12.16 -18.70
N GLU A 219 -19.70 12.28 -18.93
CA GLU A 219 -20.48 13.43 -18.45
C GLU A 219 -20.55 13.44 -16.94
N VAL A 220 -20.82 12.27 -16.31
CA VAL A 220 -20.82 12.10 -14.86
C VAL A 220 -19.44 12.37 -14.28
N PHE A 221 -18.37 11.89 -14.95
CA PHE A 221 -17.01 12.17 -14.53
C PHE A 221 -16.69 13.67 -14.57
N ASN A 222 -17.23 14.41 -15.54
CA ASN A 222 -16.93 15.82 -15.77
C ASN A 222 -17.81 16.77 -14.95
N ARG A 223 -18.91 16.31 -14.37
CA ARG A 223 -19.72 17.12 -13.43
C ARG A 223 -18.87 17.47 -12.21
N ASN A 224 -19.05 18.69 -11.70
CA ASN A 224 -18.37 19.16 -10.49
C ASN A 224 -18.93 18.48 -9.23
#